data_5ec378e168355ece66d42f9a8d29e395
#
_entry.id   5ec378e168355ece66d42f9a8d29e395
#
_cell.length_a   1.000
_cell.length_b   1.000
_cell.length_c   1.000
_cell.angle_alpha   90.00
_cell.angle_beta   90.00
_cell.angle_gamma   90.00
#
_symmetry.space_group_name_H-M   'P 1'
#
loop_
_entity.id
_entity.type
_entity.pdbx_description
1 polymer ?
#
loop_
_entity_poly.entity_id
_entity_poly.type
_entity_poly.pdbx_seq_one_letter_code
_entity_poly.pdbx_strand_id
1 'polypeptide(L)'
;MLIVLAVLGILALMAIPAMQDGVLKRQVKEGMDLATLAKNAVQLSYAASGGALPLDNTAASLPAHDKIVGNYVKDVNIAAGAITLTYGNNASRAIEGKKLTLRPAIVVDQPIVPIAWLCHKVAVPQGMEERGEDETDIPENWLPVECR
;
A
#
# COMPACT_ATOMS: atom_id res chain seq x y z
N MET A 1 -49.13 -2.77 -1.88
CA MET A 1 -48.19 -3.80 -2.33
C MET A 1 -47.17 -3.25 -3.34
N LEU A 2 -47.60 -2.65 -4.47
CA LEU A 2 -46.71 -2.12 -5.53
C LEU A 2 -45.73 -1.06 -5.03
N ILE A 3 -46.14 -0.12 -4.19
CA ILE A 3 -45.29 0.96 -3.65
C ILE A 3 -44.19 0.38 -2.74
N VAL A 4 -44.52 -0.62 -1.93
CA VAL A 4 -43.53 -1.27 -1.04
C VAL A 4 -42.46 -2.00 -1.84
N LEU A 5 -42.83 -2.69 -2.92
CA LEU A 5 -41.89 -3.37 -3.80
C LEU A 5 -40.98 -2.37 -4.54
N ALA A 6 -41.51 -1.23 -4.96
CA ALA A 6 -40.72 -0.17 -5.60
C ALA A 6 -39.69 0.44 -4.63
N VAL A 7 -40.11 0.71 -3.39
CA VAL A 7 -39.17 1.24 -2.35
C VAL A 7 -38.10 0.23 -1.99
N LEU A 8 -38.44 -1.04 -1.85
CA LEU A 8 -37.44 -2.11 -1.59
C LEU A 8 -36.45 -2.25 -2.76
N GLY A 9 -36.92 -2.11 -4.01
CA GLY A 9 -36.08 -2.12 -5.21
C GLY A 9 -35.06 -0.98 -5.20
N ILE A 10 -35.50 0.24 -4.87
CA ILE A 10 -34.60 1.41 -4.79
C ILE A 10 -33.54 1.25 -3.69
N LEU A 11 -33.95 0.77 -2.51
CA LEU A 11 -33.04 0.52 -1.40
C LEU A 11 -31.99 -0.56 -1.74
N ALA A 12 -32.40 -1.61 -2.45
CA ALA A 12 -31.49 -2.66 -2.91
C ALA A 12 -30.43 -2.12 -3.90
N LEU A 13 -30.83 -1.25 -4.82
CA LEU A 13 -29.89 -0.63 -5.78
C LEU A 13 -28.84 0.26 -5.11
N MET A 14 -29.17 0.92 -3.99
CA MET A 14 -28.24 1.75 -3.23
C MET A 14 -27.26 0.91 -2.37
N ALA A 15 -27.61 -0.30 -1.98
CA ALA A 15 -26.77 -1.16 -1.15
C ALA A 15 -25.61 -1.79 -1.94
N ILE A 16 -25.77 -2.06 -3.23
CA ILE A 16 -24.75 -2.76 -4.05
C ILE A 16 -23.45 -1.97 -4.19
N PRO A 17 -23.43 -0.66 -4.50
CA PRO A 17 -22.18 0.10 -4.61
C PRO A 17 -21.36 0.15 -3.31
N ALA A 18 -22.04 0.30 -2.17
CA ALA A 18 -21.38 0.37 -0.86
C ALA A 18 -20.69 -0.94 -0.48
N MET A 19 -21.25 -2.08 -0.87
CA MET A 19 -20.63 -3.39 -0.65
C MET A 19 -19.38 -3.59 -1.49
N GLN A 20 -19.37 -3.11 -2.74
CA GLN A 20 -18.20 -3.21 -3.63
C GLN A 20 -17.02 -2.40 -3.09
N ASP A 21 -17.24 -1.18 -2.63
CA ASP A 21 -16.20 -0.34 -2.03
C ASP A 21 -15.59 -0.99 -0.77
N GLY A 22 -16.40 -1.65 0.04
CA GLY A 22 -15.94 -2.39 1.22
C GLY A 22 -15.01 -3.54 0.87
N VAL A 23 -15.31 -4.28 -0.19
CA VAL A 23 -14.45 -5.38 -0.68
C VAL A 23 -13.12 -4.85 -1.19
N LEU A 24 -13.13 -3.78 -1.99
CA LEU A 24 -11.92 -3.15 -2.54
C LEU A 24 -11.00 -2.64 -1.43
N LYS A 25 -11.55 -1.95 -0.44
CA LYS A 25 -10.77 -1.48 0.74
C LYS A 25 -10.12 -2.63 1.51
N ARG A 26 -10.81 -3.77 1.66
CA ARG A 26 -10.23 -4.96 2.31
C ARG A 26 -9.07 -5.54 1.51
N GLN A 27 -9.20 -5.62 0.19
CA GLN A 27 -8.13 -6.12 -0.69
C GLN A 27 -6.91 -5.21 -0.64
N VAL A 28 -7.11 -3.88 -0.66
CA VAL A 28 -6.02 -2.90 -0.53
C VAL A 28 -5.33 -3.04 0.83
N LYS A 29 -6.09 -3.19 1.92
CA LYS A 29 -5.55 -3.37 3.26
C LYS A 29 -4.73 -4.66 3.40
N GLU A 30 -5.20 -5.78 2.84
CA GLU A 30 -4.45 -7.05 2.86
C GLU A 30 -3.08 -6.92 2.15
N GLY A 31 -3.02 -6.14 1.07
CA GLY A 31 -1.74 -5.80 0.43
C GLY A 31 -0.81 -5.03 1.36
N MET A 32 -1.33 -4.09 2.14
CA MET A 32 -0.54 -3.35 3.13
C MET A 32 -0.01 -4.25 4.26
N ASP A 33 -0.78 -5.27 4.66
CA ASP A 33 -0.32 -6.25 5.64
C ASP A 33 0.86 -7.07 5.07
N LEU A 34 0.80 -7.46 3.79
CA LEU A 34 1.91 -8.13 3.11
C LEU A 34 3.16 -7.22 3.03
N ALA A 35 2.98 -5.92 2.85
CA ALA A 35 4.09 -4.96 2.82
C ALA A 35 4.88 -4.89 4.13
N THR A 36 4.36 -5.40 5.24
CA THR A 36 5.07 -5.42 6.53
C THR A 36 6.38 -6.19 6.44
N LEU A 37 6.43 -7.27 5.64
CA LEU A 37 7.67 -7.99 5.35
C LEU A 37 8.73 -7.06 4.74
N ALA A 38 8.36 -6.32 3.72
CA ALA A 38 9.25 -5.39 3.03
C ALA A 38 9.65 -4.20 3.92
N LYS A 39 8.72 -3.65 4.71
CA LYS A 39 9.00 -2.58 5.68
C LYS A 39 10.07 -2.99 6.68
N ASN A 40 9.95 -4.20 7.25
CA ASN A 40 10.93 -4.73 8.19
C ASN A 40 12.30 -4.93 7.53
N ALA A 41 12.34 -5.46 6.31
CA ALA A 41 13.59 -5.65 5.58
C ALA A 41 14.29 -4.32 5.26
N VAL A 42 13.54 -3.32 4.79
CA VAL A 42 14.08 -1.97 4.54
C VAL A 42 14.60 -1.33 5.82
N GLN A 43 13.86 -1.44 6.95
CA GLN A 43 14.29 -0.91 8.25
C GLN A 43 15.60 -1.56 8.72
N LEU A 44 15.72 -2.87 8.60
CA LEU A 44 16.94 -3.60 8.98
C LEU A 44 18.12 -3.23 8.09
N SER A 45 17.91 -3.17 6.77
CA SER A 45 18.93 -2.77 5.81
C SER A 45 19.40 -1.33 6.06
N TYR A 46 18.50 -0.40 6.32
CA TYR A 46 18.77 0.99 6.63
C TYR A 46 19.63 1.14 7.90
N ALA A 47 19.27 0.44 8.95
CA ALA A 47 20.04 0.46 10.21
C ALA A 47 21.43 -0.18 10.04
N ALA A 48 21.52 -1.31 9.34
CA ALA A 48 22.77 -2.04 9.13
C ALA A 48 23.77 -1.30 8.21
N SER A 49 23.26 -0.54 7.24
CA SER A 49 24.08 0.24 6.30
C SER A 49 24.55 1.59 6.84
N GLY A 50 24.14 1.96 8.06
CA GLY A 50 24.44 3.27 8.63
C GLY A 50 23.66 4.43 8.01
N GLY A 51 22.45 4.15 7.50
CA GLY A 51 21.54 5.18 6.98
C GLY A 51 21.37 5.22 5.46
N ALA A 52 21.87 4.23 4.73
CA ALA A 52 21.58 4.07 3.31
C ALA A 52 20.31 3.24 3.09
N LEU A 53 19.34 3.78 2.34
CA LEU A 53 18.17 3.02 1.95
C LEU A 53 18.51 2.00 0.85
N PRO A 54 17.92 0.79 0.89
CA PRO A 54 18.16 -0.22 -0.14
C PRO A 54 17.63 0.25 -1.50
N LEU A 55 18.42 0.02 -2.56
CA LEU A 55 18.05 0.42 -3.90
C LEU A 55 17.00 -0.51 -4.53
N ASP A 56 16.99 -1.76 -4.13
CA ASP A 56 16.11 -2.82 -4.66
C ASP A 56 15.83 -3.91 -3.62
N ASN A 57 15.06 -4.92 -4.01
CA ASN A 57 14.73 -6.07 -3.16
C ASN A 57 15.98 -6.84 -2.69
N THR A 58 16.97 -7.01 -3.57
CA THR A 58 18.20 -7.74 -3.24
C THR A 58 19.01 -7.02 -2.18
N ALA A 59 19.14 -5.69 -2.31
CA ALA A 59 19.80 -4.85 -1.32
C ALA A 59 19.10 -4.87 0.05
N ALA A 60 17.80 -5.11 0.07
CA ALA A 60 17.01 -5.32 1.29
C ALA A 60 17.02 -6.79 1.77
N SER A 61 17.82 -7.68 1.16
CA SER A 61 17.87 -9.11 1.47
C SER A 61 16.52 -9.83 1.29
N LEU A 62 15.72 -9.36 0.32
CA LEU A 62 14.46 -9.96 -0.05
C LEU A 62 14.57 -10.73 -1.37
N PRO A 63 13.66 -11.69 -1.60
CA PRO A 63 13.51 -12.32 -2.90
C PRO A 63 13.20 -11.31 -4.01
N ALA A 64 13.34 -11.71 -5.27
CA ALA A 64 12.93 -10.90 -6.40
C ALA A 64 11.46 -10.45 -6.25
N HIS A 65 11.14 -9.27 -6.74
CA HIS A 65 9.84 -8.60 -6.53
C HIS A 65 8.64 -9.47 -6.92
N ASP A 66 8.76 -10.27 -8.00
CA ASP A 66 7.75 -11.19 -8.52
C ASP A 66 7.58 -12.48 -7.69
N LYS A 67 8.40 -12.67 -6.66
CA LYS A 67 8.33 -13.80 -5.70
C LYS A 67 7.69 -13.42 -4.36
N ILE A 68 7.44 -12.14 -4.13
CA ILE A 68 6.70 -11.67 -2.96
C ILE A 68 5.26 -11.41 -3.40
N VAL A 69 4.43 -12.44 -3.25
CA VAL A 69 3.06 -12.46 -3.74
C VAL A 69 2.07 -12.80 -2.63
N GLY A 70 0.86 -12.33 -2.76
CA GLY A 70 -0.26 -12.61 -1.86
C GLY A 70 -1.52 -12.95 -2.64
N ASN A 71 -2.63 -13.05 -1.93
CA ASN A 71 -3.90 -13.36 -2.58
C ASN A 71 -4.35 -12.25 -3.54
N TYR A 72 -4.11 -10.98 -3.20
CA TYR A 72 -4.48 -9.81 -4.01
C TYR A 72 -3.28 -8.99 -4.50
N VAL A 73 -2.06 -9.42 -4.23
CA VAL A 73 -0.82 -8.75 -4.62
C VAL A 73 0.00 -9.69 -5.48
N LYS A 74 0.38 -9.24 -6.66
CA LYS A 74 1.20 -10.03 -7.60
C LYS A 74 2.68 -9.65 -7.58
N ASP A 75 3.04 -8.53 -6.96
CA ASP A 75 4.38 -7.97 -7.00
C ASP A 75 4.62 -7.03 -5.83
N VAL A 76 5.80 -7.12 -5.19
CA VAL A 76 6.26 -6.18 -4.16
C VAL A 76 7.68 -5.73 -4.51
N ASN A 77 7.81 -4.53 -5.02
CA ASN A 77 9.06 -3.96 -5.50
C ASN A 77 9.60 -2.88 -4.56
N ILE A 78 10.90 -2.92 -4.29
CA ILE A 78 11.62 -1.87 -3.58
C ILE A 78 12.43 -1.05 -4.58
N ALA A 79 12.29 0.28 -4.49
CA ALA A 79 13.09 1.22 -5.26
C ALA A 79 13.48 2.42 -4.38
N ALA A 80 14.77 2.60 -4.13
CA ALA A 80 15.32 3.66 -3.27
C ALA A 80 14.62 3.73 -1.89
N GLY A 81 14.33 2.56 -1.30
CA GLY A 81 13.64 2.40 -0.02
C GLY A 81 12.12 2.47 -0.10
N ALA A 82 11.52 3.02 -1.15
CA ALA A 82 10.07 2.99 -1.34
C ALA A 82 9.60 1.58 -1.72
N ILE A 83 8.44 1.19 -1.19
CA ILE A 83 7.84 -0.13 -1.42
C ILE A 83 6.60 0.06 -2.27
N THR A 84 6.61 -0.48 -3.47
CA THR A 84 5.46 -0.44 -4.39
C THR A 84 4.82 -1.81 -4.48
N LEU A 85 3.55 -1.90 -4.09
CA LEU A 85 2.70 -3.07 -4.24
C LEU A 85 1.96 -2.97 -5.58
N THR A 86 1.94 -4.04 -6.36
CA THR A 86 1.09 -4.14 -7.54
C THR A 86 0.00 -5.17 -7.27
N TYR A 87 -1.27 -4.75 -7.34
CA TYR A 87 -2.41 -5.62 -7.11
C TYR A 87 -2.68 -6.52 -8.33
N GLY A 88 -3.15 -7.73 -8.08
CA GLY A 88 -3.40 -8.73 -9.10
C GLY A 88 -3.81 -10.06 -8.47
N ASN A 89 -3.52 -11.17 -9.16
CA ASN A 89 -3.95 -12.51 -8.75
C ASN A 89 -5.49 -12.55 -8.61
N ASN A 90 -6.03 -12.72 -7.41
CA ASN A 90 -7.48 -12.74 -7.15
C ASN A 90 -8.07 -11.36 -6.86
N ALA A 91 -7.32 -10.28 -7.09
CA ALA A 91 -7.82 -8.93 -6.91
C ALA A 91 -9.01 -8.62 -7.84
N SER A 92 -9.93 -7.79 -7.37
CA SER A 92 -11.02 -7.30 -8.19
C SER A 92 -10.48 -6.53 -9.40
N ARG A 93 -11.15 -6.66 -10.54
CA ARG A 93 -10.75 -5.99 -11.81
C ARG A 93 -10.55 -4.48 -11.66
N ALA A 94 -11.28 -3.86 -10.73
CA ALA A 94 -11.17 -2.43 -10.47
C ALA A 94 -9.79 -1.99 -9.93
N ILE A 95 -9.05 -2.89 -9.26
CA ILE A 95 -7.70 -2.63 -8.73
C ILE A 95 -6.63 -3.51 -9.35
N GLU A 96 -6.99 -4.42 -10.25
CA GLU A 96 -6.01 -5.26 -10.94
C GLU A 96 -5.02 -4.40 -11.74
N GLY A 97 -3.72 -4.63 -11.53
CA GLY A 97 -2.64 -3.87 -12.13
C GLY A 97 -2.39 -2.50 -11.48
N LYS A 98 -3.23 -2.04 -10.56
CA LYS A 98 -3.02 -0.78 -9.83
C LYS A 98 -1.94 -0.93 -8.76
N LYS A 99 -1.32 0.20 -8.43
CA LYS A 99 -0.19 0.30 -7.52
C LYS A 99 -0.54 1.08 -6.26
N LEU A 100 0.07 0.68 -5.16
CA LEU A 100 0.13 1.44 -3.91
C LEU A 100 1.59 1.53 -3.47
N THR A 101 2.10 2.74 -3.29
CA THR A 101 3.47 2.98 -2.84
C THR A 101 3.50 3.44 -1.40
N LEU A 102 4.39 2.82 -0.63
CA LEU A 102 4.73 3.21 0.73
C LEU A 102 6.13 3.84 0.70
N ARG A 103 6.21 5.14 0.97
CA ARG A 103 7.46 5.89 0.94
C ARG A 103 8.06 5.97 2.34
N PRO A 104 9.38 5.75 2.50
CA PRO A 104 10.03 5.94 3.78
C PRO A 104 10.25 7.43 4.07
N ALA A 105 9.92 7.87 5.28
CA ALA A 105 10.37 9.12 5.84
C ALA A 105 11.38 8.82 6.94
N ILE A 106 12.55 9.43 6.85
CA ILE A 106 13.72 9.17 7.68
C ILE A 106 14.16 10.44 8.41
N VAL A 107 14.79 10.29 9.58
CA VAL A 107 15.57 11.35 10.20
C VAL A 107 16.99 11.25 9.65
N VAL A 108 17.45 12.30 8.98
CA VAL A 108 18.78 12.32 8.34
C VAL A 108 19.86 12.11 9.38
N ASP A 109 20.88 11.30 9.05
CA ASP A 109 22.03 10.95 9.88
C ASP A 109 21.67 10.25 11.22
N GLN A 110 20.45 9.70 11.32
CA GLN A 110 20.00 8.97 12.50
C GLN A 110 19.38 7.60 12.15
N PRO A 111 20.18 6.64 11.68
CA PRO A 111 19.67 5.35 11.17
C PRO A 111 19.03 4.45 12.25
N ILE A 112 19.23 4.77 13.53
CA ILE A 112 18.58 4.08 14.64
C ILE A 112 17.11 4.47 14.83
N VAL A 113 16.72 5.65 14.31
CA VAL A 113 15.33 6.11 14.40
C VAL A 113 14.48 5.29 13.44
N PRO A 114 13.33 4.76 13.88
CA PRO A 114 12.44 4.01 13.01
C PRO A 114 11.95 4.84 11.81
N ILE A 115 11.88 4.21 10.65
CA ILE A 115 11.31 4.79 9.44
C ILE A 115 9.80 4.99 9.64
N ALA A 116 9.29 6.20 9.36
CA ALA A 116 7.86 6.43 9.21
C ALA A 116 7.44 6.11 7.78
N TRP A 117 6.35 5.38 7.61
CA TRP A 117 5.88 4.96 6.29
C TRP A 117 4.73 5.84 5.84
N LEU A 118 4.94 6.54 4.74
CA LEU A 118 3.97 7.43 4.12
C LEU A 118 3.31 6.73 2.93
N CYS A 119 2.00 6.79 2.86
CA CYS A 119 1.28 6.33 1.68
C CYS A 119 0.49 7.49 1.05
N HIS A 120 0.55 7.57 -0.27
CA HIS A 120 -0.14 8.57 -1.09
C HIS A 120 0.15 10.01 -0.60
N LYS A 121 -0.88 10.78 -0.23
CA LYS A 121 -0.79 12.20 0.13
C LYS A 121 -0.52 12.48 1.62
N VAL A 122 -0.23 11.46 2.41
CA VAL A 122 0.06 11.66 3.84
C VAL A 122 1.24 12.59 4.02
N ALA A 123 1.07 13.59 4.88
CA ALA A 123 2.11 14.59 5.13
C ALA A 123 3.33 13.99 5.82
N VAL A 124 4.50 14.50 5.47
CA VAL A 124 5.77 14.11 6.10
C VAL A 124 5.79 14.60 7.55
N PRO A 125 6.11 13.74 8.53
CA PRO A 125 6.28 14.15 9.92
C PRO A 125 7.37 15.23 10.07
N GLN A 126 7.17 16.17 10.99
CA GLN A 126 8.14 17.22 11.23
C GLN A 126 9.49 16.64 11.67
N GLY A 127 10.57 17.09 11.06
CA GLY A 127 11.93 16.62 11.33
C GLY A 127 12.33 15.35 10.56
N MET A 128 11.47 14.88 9.67
CA MET A 128 11.77 13.76 8.76
C MET A 128 11.83 14.24 7.31
N GLU A 129 12.53 13.48 6.49
CA GLU A 129 12.58 13.67 5.03
C GLU A 129 12.05 12.42 4.33
N GLU A 130 11.15 12.60 3.38
CA GLU A 130 10.66 11.51 2.55
C GLU A 130 11.68 11.12 1.47
N ARG A 131 11.66 9.85 1.10
CA ARG A 131 12.47 9.29 0.01
C ARG A 131 11.62 8.43 -0.90
N GLY A 132 12.05 8.31 -2.14
CA GLY A 132 11.34 7.54 -3.18
C GLY A 132 10.20 8.31 -3.82
N GLU A 133 9.65 7.74 -4.89
CA GLU A 133 8.56 8.32 -5.66
C GLU A 133 7.23 7.64 -5.32
N ASP A 134 6.13 8.40 -5.39
CA ASP A 134 4.78 7.86 -5.21
C ASP A 134 4.21 7.41 -6.57
N GLU A 135 4.09 6.11 -6.76
CA GLU A 135 3.46 5.49 -7.93
C GLU A 135 2.00 5.08 -7.67
N THR A 136 1.40 5.56 -6.59
CA THR A 136 0.02 5.19 -6.21
C THR A 136 -0.97 5.68 -7.24
N ASP A 137 -1.71 4.75 -7.84
CA ASP A 137 -2.78 5.02 -8.81
C ASP A 137 -4.14 4.43 -8.39
N ILE A 138 -4.23 3.91 -7.16
CA ILE A 138 -5.49 3.50 -6.56
C ILE A 138 -6.30 4.75 -6.18
N PRO A 139 -7.60 4.84 -6.57
CA PRO A 139 -8.47 5.92 -6.16
C PRO A 139 -8.54 6.11 -4.65
N GLU A 140 -8.55 7.37 -4.17
CA GLU A 140 -8.53 7.70 -2.74
C GLU A 140 -9.67 7.06 -1.93
N ASN A 141 -10.85 6.91 -2.54
CA ASN A 141 -12.01 6.29 -1.88
C ASN A 141 -11.79 4.82 -1.50
N TRP A 142 -10.83 4.13 -2.13
CA TRP A 142 -10.49 2.74 -1.83
C TRP A 142 -9.23 2.61 -0.96
N LEU A 143 -8.49 3.70 -0.79
CA LEU A 143 -7.37 3.72 0.14
C LEU A 143 -7.85 3.64 1.60
N PRO A 144 -7.10 2.97 2.48
CA PRO A 144 -7.37 2.99 3.92
C PRO A 144 -7.21 4.41 4.49
N VAL A 145 -7.79 4.64 5.67
CA VAL A 145 -7.84 5.99 6.29
C VAL A 145 -6.43 6.55 6.54
N GLU A 146 -5.48 5.67 6.85
CA GLU A 146 -4.07 6.00 7.07
C GLU A 146 -3.31 6.47 5.82
N CYS A 147 -3.92 6.38 4.64
CA CYS A 147 -3.34 6.76 3.35
C CYS A 147 -4.03 7.96 2.69
N ARG A 148 -4.89 8.68 3.40
CA ARG A 148 -5.69 9.79 2.87
C ARG A 148 -5.25 11.14 3.40
#